data_07e6cf2ede85a43fe1c534148b3a068a
#
_entry.id   07e6cf2ede85a43fe1c534148b3a068a
#
_cell.length_a   1.000
_cell.length_b   1.000
_cell.length_c   1.000
_cell.angle_alpha   90.00
_cell.angle_beta   90.00
_cell.angle_gamma   90.00
#
_symmetry.space_group_name_H-M   'P 1'
#
loop_
_entity.id
_entity.type
_entity.pdbx_description
1 polymer ?
#
loop_
_entity_poly.entity_id
_entity_poly.type
_entity_poly.pdbx_seq_one_letter_code
_entity_poly.pdbx_strand_id
1 'polypeptide(L)'
;MLKVCVIGGGPSGLMAAYTASLVGHQVELFEKNKQLGKKLQLTGHGRCNVTNSCSKDEFFKHIVHNEKFLYSPFSQFSNLDMIQFLKSNGLPTIEEDHGRMFPGSNSSQDVVLLFVELLRKNNVILHMDEACTDLMVEEDKVVGIKTDKGLYSFDVVIVATGGKSFASTGSNGDGYKWANTLDIKVSDLYPGLVSLRTKEIFDLAGLSLQNVGIQVKKDKKVLYKQLGDILFTHEGVSGPGILAMSSYVIHKEPDKIIFDLIPDKSMDEVDAFLLERMNRSSNKQLNHILEMMIPKRLVQYIMDRLNIDDSLKANETTKVQRRSISELLKCLDFEVSSFAGFDQAMITVGGIKTNQIQPQTMESKKIKGLKFVGEVLDLDAQTGGYNLQIAWTTGYVAGSTIKEGAN
;
A
#
# COMPACT_ATOMS: atom_id res chain seq x y z
N MET A 1 -3.64 -31.19 20.91
CA MET A 1 -2.69 -30.67 19.88
C MET A 1 -3.35 -30.81 18.51
N LEU A 2 -3.59 -29.69 17.82
CA LEU A 2 -4.23 -29.67 16.49
C LEU A 2 -3.18 -29.68 15.38
N LYS A 3 -3.58 -30.14 14.20
CA LYS A 3 -2.81 -30.02 12.97
C LYS A 3 -3.21 -28.75 12.24
N VAL A 4 -2.27 -27.84 12.04
CA VAL A 4 -2.48 -26.51 11.46
C VAL A 4 -1.73 -26.39 10.15
N CYS A 5 -2.44 -26.05 9.09
CA CYS A 5 -1.88 -25.69 7.80
C CYS A 5 -1.80 -24.17 7.65
N VAL A 6 -0.68 -23.68 7.14
CA VAL A 6 -0.53 -22.27 6.68
C VAL A 6 -0.21 -22.28 5.21
N ILE A 7 -1.02 -21.59 4.40
CA ILE A 7 -0.85 -21.50 2.95
C ILE A 7 -0.27 -20.14 2.59
N GLY A 8 0.99 -20.13 2.16
CA GLY A 8 1.75 -18.94 1.77
C GLY A 8 2.81 -18.53 2.78
N GLY A 9 4.06 -18.46 2.35
CA GLY A 9 5.25 -18.10 3.13
C GLY A 9 5.59 -16.60 3.08
N GLY A 10 4.58 -15.75 2.93
CA GLY A 10 4.70 -14.29 3.07
C GLY A 10 4.68 -13.83 4.54
N PRO A 11 4.75 -12.51 4.82
CA PRO A 11 4.84 -11.99 6.18
C PRO A 11 3.72 -12.49 7.11
N SER A 12 2.47 -12.48 6.66
CA SER A 12 1.35 -12.95 7.46
C SER A 12 1.40 -14.45 7.75
N GLY A 13 1.81 -15.26 6.75
CA GLY A 13 1.94 -16.71 6.92
C GLY A 13 3.12 -17.10 7.81
N LEU A 14 4.27 -16.43 7.67
CA LEU A 14 5.44 -16.65 8.53
C LEU A 14 5.10 -16.36 10.01
N MET A 15 4.43 -15.24 10.28
CA MET A 15 4.01 -14.89 11.64
C MET A 15 2.95 -15.87 12.16
N ALA A 16 1.96 -16.25 11.33
CA ALA A 16 0.91 -17.20 11.73
C ALA A 16 1.49 -18.60 12.05
N ALA A 17 2.39 -19.11 11.22
CA ALA A 17 3.04 -20.39 11.46
C ALA A 17 3.87 -20.39 12.75
N TYR A 18 4.63 -19.31 12.97
CA TYR A 18 5.41 -19.13 14.19
C TYR A 18 4.54 -19.11 15.43
N THR A 19 3.50 -18.27 15.45
CA THR A 19 2.66 -18.12 16.64
C THR A 19 1.79 -19.34 16.92
N ALA A 20 1.32 -20.06 15.88
CA ALA A 20 0.61 -21.32 16.04
C ALA A 20 1.52 -22.42 16.64
N SER A 21 2.80 -22.46 16.28
CA SER A 21 3.76 -23.39 16.85
C SER A 21 4.07 -23.11 18.33
N LEU A 22 4.11 -21.82 18.72
CA LEU A 22 4.35 -21.43 20.11
C LEU A 22 3.22 -21.85 21.06
N VAL A 23 1.97 -21.92 20.58
CA VAL A 23 0.84 -22.39 21.39
C VAL A 23 0.68 -23.91 21.38
N GLY A 24 1.69 -24.63 20.85
CA GLY A 24 1.81 -26.07 21.00
C GLY A 24 1.09 -26.91 19.92
N HIS A 25 0.79 -26.35 18.75
CA HIS A 25 0.20 -27.06 17.63
C HIS A 25 1.24 -27.64 16.67
N GLN A 26 0.87 -28.70 15.96
CA GLN A 26 1.66 -29.24 14.84
C GLN A 26 1.40 -28.38 13.61
N VAL A 27 2.41 -27.67 13.12
CA VAL A 27 2.26 -26.68 12.04
C VAL A 27 3.01 -27.10 10.79
N GLU A 28 2.32 -27.04 9.65
CA GLU A 28 2.88 -27.23 8.32
C GLU A 28 2.60 -25.99 7.46
N LEU A 29 3.66 -25.47 6.82
CA LEU A 29 3.57 -24.30 5.95
C LEU A 29 3.83 -24.71 4.50
N PHE A 30 2.90 -24.38 3.62
CA PHE A 30 2.98 -24.65 2.18
C PHE A 30 3.29 -23.36 1.41
N GLU A 31 4.35 -23.40 0.63
CA GLU A 31 4.78 -22.29 -0.25
C GLU A 31 5.03 -22.82 -1.66
N LYS A 32 4.34 -22.24 -2.65
CA LYS A 32 4.48 -22.61 -4.07
C LYS A 32 5.82 -22.25 -4.69
N ASN A 33 6.54 -21.29 -4.10
CA ASN A 33 7.89 -20.90 -4.55
C ASN A 33 8.97 -21.73 -3.84
N LYS A 34 10.17 -21.71 -4.42
CA LYS A 34 11.37 -22.34 -3.83
C LYS A 34 11.96 -21.58 -2.64
N GLN A 35 11.43 -20.39 -2.33
CA GLN A 35 11.90 -19.55 -1.21
C GLN A 35 10.74 -18.82 -0.55
N LEU A 36 10.84 -18.63 0.77
CA LEU A 36 9.91 -17.85 1.57
C LEU A 36 10.10 -16.34 1.37
N GLY A 37 9.05 -15.55 1.62
CA GLY A 37 9.14 -14.10 1.66
C GLY A 37 9.47 -13.42 0.34
N LYS A 38 9.21 -14.03 -0.82
CA LYS A 38 9.62 -13.50 -2.13
C LYS A 38 9.12 -12.08 -2.39
N LYS A 39 7.85 -11.76 -2.07
CA LYS A 39 7.30 -10.40 -2.16
C LYS A 39 7.88 -9.49 -1.07
N LEU A 40 8.08 -9.99 0.15
CA LEU A 40 8.68 -9.23 1.25
C LEU A 40 10.07 -8.70 0.88
N GLN A 41 10.87 -9.50 0.19
CA GLN A 41 12.22 -9.10 -0.24
C GLN A 41 12.24 -7.95 -1.25
N LEU A 42 11.14 -7.66 -1.93
CA LEU A 42 11.02 -6.54 -2.86
C LEU A 42 10.63 -5.22 -2.16
N THR A 43 10.12 -5.29 -0.92
CA THR A 43 9.65 -4.11 -0.20
C THR A 43 10.80 -3.20 0.22
N GLY A 44 10.54 -1.87 0.25
CA GLY A 44 11.54 -0.89 0.66
C GLY A 44 12.83 -0.93 -0.19
N HIS A 45 12.73 -1.23 -1.48
CA HIS A 45 13.88 -1.39 -2.40
C HIS A 45 14.87 -2.47 -1.92
N GLY A 46 14.37 -3.59 -1.43
CA GLY A 46 15.19 -4.68 -0.91
C GLY A 46 15.59 -4.56 0.57
N ARG A 47 15.19 -3.48 1.24
CA ARG A 47 15.53 -3.20 2.65
C ARG A 47 14.46 -3.65 3.63
N CYS A 48 13.21 -3.81 3.19
CA CYS A 48 12.02 -4.13 3.97
C CYS A 48 11.64 -3.05 5.01
N ASN A 49 10.70 -2.17 4.67
CA ASN A 49 10.08 -1.29 5.66
C ASN A 49 9.09 -2.11 6.52
N VAL A 50 9.60 -2.73 7.59
CA VAL A 50 8.90 -3.78 8.36
C VAL A 50 7.65 -3.29 9.07
N THR A 51 7.63 -2.04 9.53
CA THR A 51 6.52 -1.39 10.23
C THR A 51 6.76 0.12 10.32
N ASN A 52 5.97 0.80 11.16
CA ASN A 52 6.12 2.23 11.46
C ASN A 52 6.13 2.43 12.99
N SER A 53 6.93 3.37 13.49
CA SER A 53 7.08 3.66 14.94
C SER A 53 6.01 4.61 15.48
N CYS A 54 5.10 5.10 14.64
CA CYS A 54 4.09 6.09 15.02
C CYS A 54 3.16 5.60 16.14
N SER A 55 2.49 6.53 16.81
CA SER A 55 1.45 6.22 17.81
C SER A 55 0.30 5.44 17.20
N LYS A 56 -0.46 4.73 18.04
CA LYS A 56 -1.67 4.01 17.59
C LYS A 56 -2.63 4.92 16.83
N ASP A 57 -2.93 6.10 17.35
CA ASP A 57 -3.88 7.03 16.74
C ASP A 57 -3.40 7.52 15.37
N GLU A 58 -2.10 7.74 15.23
CA GLU A 58 -1.50 8.09 13.94
C GLU A 58 -1.52 6.91 12.97
N PHE A 59 -1.23 5.69 13.46
CA PHE A 59 -1.26 4.47 12.65
C PHE A 59 -2.63 4.30 11.94
N PHE A 60 -3.71 4.46 12.68
CA PHE A 60 -5.05 4.28 12.13
C PHE A 60 -5.45 5.33 11.10
N LYS A 61 -4.88 6.54 11.11
CA LYS A 61 -5.10 7.53 10.04
C LYS A 61 -4.57 7.09 8.67
N HIS A 62 -3.62 6.16 8.65
CA HIS A 62 -3.05 5.62 7.43
C HIS A 62 -3.75 4.38 6.88
N ILE A 63 -4.74 3.83 7.62
CA ILE A 63 -5.59 2.76 7.12
C ILE A 63 -6.62 3.36 6.15
N VAL A 64 -6.69 2.82 4.94
CA VAL A 64 -7.56 3.36 3.89
C VAL A 64 -8.95 2.74 3.92
N HIS A 65 -9.02 1.43 4.06
CA HIS A 65 -10.30 0.70 4.08
C HIS A 65 -10.42 -0.19 5.32
N ASN A 66 -11.66 -0.27 5.84
CA ASN A 66 -12.05 -1.19 6.93
C ASN A 66 -11.23 -1.05 8.24
N GLU A 67 -10.78 0.14 8.59
CA GLU A 67 -9.96 0.44 9.78
C GLU A 67 -10.53 -0.19 11.08
N LYS A 68 -11.86 -0.16 11.25
CA LYS A 68 -12.53 -0.66 12.46
C LYS A 68 -12.28 -2.15 12.70
N PHE A 69 -12.10 -2.92 11.63
CA PHE A 69 -11.78 -4.33 11.75
C PHE A 69 -10.44 -4.56 12.44
N LEU A 70 -9.47 -3.67 12.19
CA LEU A 70 -8.11 -3.82 12.70
C LEU A 70 -7.96 -3.47 14.19
N TYR A 71 -8.91 -2.77 14.82
CA TYR A 71 -8.77 -2.38 16.24
C TYR A 71 -8.53 -3.57 17.18
N SER A 72 -9.29 -4.65 17.02
CA SER A 72 -9.16 -5.85 17.86
C SER A 72 -7.85 -6.61 17.59
N PRO A 73 -7.47 -6.91 16.34
CA PRO A 73 -6.17 -7.52 16.05
C PRO A 73 -4.98 -6.68 16.52
N PHE A 74 -5.01 -5.38 16.26
CA PHE A 74 -3.92 -4.47 16.62
C PHE A 74 -3.71 -4.34 18.13
N SER A 75 -4.78 -4.50 18.92
CA SER A 75 -4.65 -4.54 20.38
C SER A 75 -3.95 -5.79 20.91
N GLN A 76 -3.86 -6.85 20.10
CA GLN A 76 -3.17 -8.10 20.45
C GLN A 76 -1.72 -8.10 19.95
N PHE A 77 -1.44 -7.41 18.83
CA PHE A 77 -0.09 -7.29 18.28
C PHE A 77 0.04 -5.99 17.46
N SER A 78 0.61 -4.97 18.09
CA SER A 78 0.79 -3.64 17.50
C SER A 78 2.09 -3.49 16.71
N ASN A 79 2.30 -2.32 16.13
CA ASN A 79 3.55 -1.93 15.49
C ASN A 79 4.73 -1.90 16.50
N LEU A 80 4.50 -1.46 17.72
CA LEU A 80 5.52 -1.45 18.76
C LEU A 80 5.89 -2.88 19.20
N ASP A 81 4.91 -3.78 19.24
CA ASP A 81 5.16 -5.20 19.52
C ASP A 81 6.02 -5.84 18.43
N MET A 82 5.80 -5.47 17.15
CA MET A 82 6.64 -5.94 16.03
C MET A 82 8.08 -5.44 16.16
N ILE A 83 8.30 -4.18 16.50
CA ILE A 83 9.63 -3.62 16.75
C ILE A 83 10.32 -4.39 17.88
N GLN A 84 9.61 -4.60 18.99
CA GLN A 84 10.14 -5.34 20.14
C GLN A 84 10.40 -6.82 19.79
N PHE A 85 9.53 -7.44 19.02
CA PHE A 85 9.69 -8.82 18.54
C PHE A 85 10.99 -8.99 17.74
N LEU A 86 11.24 -8.13 16.77
CA LEU A 86 12.46 -8.16 15.97
C LEU A 86 13.71 -7.97 16.83
N LYS A 87 13.69 -6.97 17.70
CA LYS A 87 14.79 -6.69 18.63
C LYS A 87 15.09 -7.88 19.55
N SER A 88 14.06 -8.48 20.15
CA SER A 88 14.20 -9.64 21.06
C SER A 88 14.72 -10.88 20.37
N ASN A 89 14.56 -10.99 19.05
CA ASN A 89 15.07 -12.09 18.25
C ASN A 89 16.38 -11.75 17.50
N GLY A 90 17.11 -10.72 17.94
CA GLY A 90 18.43 -10.40 17.42
C GLY A 90 18.47 -9.58 16.13
N LEU A 91 17.34 -9.06 15.69
CA LEU A 91 17.24 -8.20 14.49
C LEU A 91 16.73 -6.79 14.89
N PRO A 92 17.56 -5.92 15.48
CA PRO A 92 17.15 -4.57 15.83
C PRO A 92 16.77 -3.77 14.58
N THR A 93 15.88 -2.80 14.75
CA THR A 93 15.43 -1.91 13.67
C THR A 93 15.99 -0.51 13.80
N ILE A 94 16.11 0.20 12.67
CA ILE A 94 16.48 1.62 12.58
C ILE A 94 15.25 2.38 12.10
N GLU A 95 14.98 3.51 12.75
CA GLU A 95 13.95 4.46 12.35
C GLU A 95 14.50 5.45 11.32
N GLU A 96 13.73 5.68 10.25
CA GLU A 96 13.95 6.71 9.24
C GLU A 96 12.79 7.71 9.22
N ASP A 97 12.87 8.72 8.35
CA ASP A 97 11.86 9.76 8.20
C ASP A 97 10.44 9.21 8.20
N HIS A 98 9.55 9.94 8.85
CA HIS A 98 8.12 9.59 9.00
C HIS A 98 7.88 8.27 9.78
N GLY A 99 8.78 7.90 10.68
CA GLY A 99 8.65 6.72 11.54
C GLY A 99 8.80 5.38 10.82
N ARG A 100 9.34 5.35 9.61
CA ARG A 100 9.57 4.10 8.86
C ARG A 100 10.65 3.25 9.54
N MET A 101 10.32 1.99 9.81
CA MET A 101 11.23 1.08 10.50
C MET A 101 11.85 0.08 9.52
N PHE A 102 13.17 0.04 9.48
CA PHE A 102 13.94 -0.90 8.66
C PHE A 102 14.79 -1.80 9.54
N PRO A 103 15.11 -3.06 9.12
CA PRO A 103 16.11 -3.86 9.84
C PRO A 103 17.44 -3.13 9.86
N GLY A 104 18.16 -3.22 10.99
CA GLY A 104 19.44 -2.55 11.17
C GLY A 104 20.53 -2.97 10.17
N SER A 105 20.37 -4.14 9.58
CA SER A 105 21.22 -4.65 8.48
C SER A 105 20.89 -4.04 7.12
N ASN A 106 19.79 -3.30 6.99
CA ASN A 106 19.25 -2.83 5.71
C ASN A 106 18.96 -3.94 4.68
N SER A 107 18.68 -5.16 5.14
CA SER A 107 18.45 -6.33 4.30
C SER A 107 17.08 -6.96 4.61
N SER A 108 16.21 -7.00 3.61
CA SER A 108 14.94 -7.73 3.70
C SER A 108 15.14 -9.24 3.85
N GLN A 109 16.28 -9.77 3.39
CA GLN A 109 16.61 -11.18 3.52
C GLN A 109 16.78 -11.58 4.97
N ASP A 110 17.33 -10.72 5.82
CA ASP A 110 17.56 -11.02 7.23
C ASP A 110 16.23 -11.16 8.00
N VAL A 111 15.20 -10.42 7.60
CA VAL A 111 13.85 -10.61 8.14
C VAL A 111 13.32 -12.02 7.79
N VAL A 112 13.52 -12.45 6.55
CA VAL A 112 13.10 -13.81 6.12
C VAL A 112 13.89 -14.89 6.84
N LEU A 113 15.21 -14.74 6.94
CA LEU A 113 16.10 -15.68 7.61
C LEU A 113 15.75 -15.84 9.09
N LEU A 114 15.45 -14.72 9.76
CA LEU A 114 14.98 -14.74 11.15
C LEU A 114 13.74 -15.65 11.30
N PHE A 115 12.72 -15.47 10.46
CA PHE A 115 11.53 -16.32 10.51
C PHE A 115 11.84 -17.78 10.17
N VAL A 116 12.70 -18.05 9.19
CA VAL A 116 13.13 -19.43 8.86
C VAL A 116 13.76 -20.12 10.08
N GLU A 117 14.62 -19.41 10.81
CA GLU A 117 15.23 -19.94 12.04
C GLU A 117 14.20 -20.17 13.14
N LEU A 118 13.28 -19.24 13.33
CA LEU A 118 12.21 -19.36 14.34
C LEU A 118 11.27 -20.54 14.02
N LEU A 119 10.86 -20.71 12.78
CA LEU A 119 10.03 -21.82 12.34
C LEU A 119 10.76 -23.16 12.55
N ARG A 120 12.04 -23.23 12.18
CA ARG A 120 12.86 -24.43 12.39
C ARG A 120 13.01 -24.79 13.86
N LYS A 121 13.28 -23.81 14.72
CA LYS A 121 13.41 -24.01 16.19
C LYS A 121 12.12 -24.54 16.81
N ASN A 122 10.98 -24.21 16.22
CA ASN A 122 9.67 -24.64 16.69
C ASN A 122 9.10 -25.84 15.92
N ASN A 123 9.94 -26.59 15.17
CA ASN A 123 9.60 -27.80 14.44
C ASN A 123 8.45 -27.62 13.42
N VAL A 124 8.31 -26.43 12.81
CA VAL A 124 7.36 -26.21 11.72
C VAL A 124 7.86 -26.93 10.47
N ILE A 125 7.00 -27.73 9.84
CA ILE A 125 7.31 -28.43 8.59
C ILE A 125 7.09 -27.47 7.43
N LEU A 126 8.09 -27.32 6.56
CA LEU A 126 8.05 -26.45 5.39
C LEU A 126 7.91 -27.28 4.11
N HIS A 127 6.80 -27.12 3.41
CA HIS A 127 6.55 -27.68 2.08
C HIS A 127 6.85 -26.61 1.03
N MET A 128 8.08 -26.63 0.52
CA MET A 128 8.55 -25.68 -0.49
C MET A 128 8.32 -26.22 -1.90
N ASP A 129 8.11 -25.33 -2.86
CA ASP A 129 7.83 -25.69 -4.26
C ASP A 129 6.60 -26.63 -4.33
N GLU A 130 5.57 -26.32 -3.50
CA GLU A 130 4.34 -27.08 -3.40
C GLU A 130 3.14 -26.15 -3.34
N ALA A 131 2.35 -26.14 -4.41
CA ALA A 131 1.22 -25.24 -4.57
C ALA A 131 -0.07 -25.85 -4.00
N CYS A 132 -0.70 -25.16 -3.05
CA CYS A 132 -2.08 -25.46 -2.70
C CYS A 132 -2.99 -25.12 -3.88
N THR A 133 -3.81 -26.09 -4.29
CA THR A 133 -4.73 -25.96 -5.43
C THR A 133 -6.18 -25.78 -5.00
N ASP A 134 -6.55 -26.34 -3.83
CA ASP A 134 -7.92 -26.25 -3.31
C ASP A 134 -7.98 -26.45 -1.78
N LEU A 135 -9.09 -26.03 -1.17
CA LEU A 135 -9.44 -26.26 0.22
C LEU A 135 -10.45 -27.40 0.31
N MET A 136 -10.23 -28.32 1.26
CA MET A 136 -11.16 -29.40 1.54
C MET A 136 -12.07 -29.00 2.70
N VAL A 137 -13.38 -28.95 2.45
CA VAL A 137 -14.40 -28.54 3.42
C VAL A 137 -15.52 -29.58 3.44
N GLU A 138 -15.93 -29.98 4.65
CA GLU A 138 -17.04 -30.87 4.91
C GLU A 138 -17.95 -30.23 5.97
N GLU A 139 -19.25 -30.18 5.73
CA GLU A 139 -20.26 -29.67 6.69
C GLU A 139 -19.86 -28.32 7.33
N ASP A 140 -19.46 -27.32 6.51
CA ASP A 140 -19.02 -25.99 6.97
C ASP A 140 -17.79 -26.00 7.90
N LYS A 141 -16.97 -27.06 7.84
CA LYS A 141 -15.70 -27.16 8.54
C LYS A 141 -14.57 -27.49 7.55
N VAL A 142 -13.44 -26.81 7.68
CA VAL A 142 -12.24 -27.19 6.91
C VAL A 142 -11.70 -28.50 7.47
N VAL A 143 -11.33 -29.43 6.56
CA VAL A 143 -10.76 -30.75 6.90
C VAL A 143 -9.37 -30.95 6.29
N GLY A 144 -8.91 -30.06 5.44
CA GLY A 144 -7.59 -30.13 4.83
C GLY A 144 -7.41 -29.29 3.59
N ILE A 145 -6.36 -29.62 2.83
CA ILE A 145 -6.01 -28.99 1.58
C ILE A 145 -5.66 -30.01 0.50
N LYS A 146 -5.82 -29.61 -0.75
CA LYS A 146 -5.27 -30.27 -1.91
C LYS A 146 -4.09 -29.47 -2.44
N THR A 147 -2.99 -30.13 -2.74
CA THR A 147 -1.83 -29.54 -3.41
C THR A 147 -1.60 -30.19 -4.78
N ASP A 148 -0.65 -29.71 -5.54
CA ASP A 148 -0.16 -30.34 -6.77
C ASP A 148 0.59 -31.66 -6.52
N LYS A 149 0.92 -31.98 -5.24
CA LYS A 149 1.61 -33.20 -4.85
C LYS A 149 0.74 -34.19 -4.07
N GLY A 150 -0.39 -33.77 -3.49
CA GLY A 150 -1.22 -34.69 -2.72
C GLY A 150 -2.37 -34.05 -1.95
N LEU A 151 -2.98 -34.83 -1.08
CA LEU A 151 -4.05 -34.43 -0.17
C LEU A 151 -3.52 -34.47 1.27
N TYR A 152 -3.81 -33.45 2.06
CA TYR A 152 -3.37 -33.31 3.44
C TYR A 152 -4.55 -32.96 4.34
N SER A 153 -4.68 -33.65 5.45
CA SER A 153 -5.75 -33.42 6.43
C SER A 153 -5.27 -32.51 7.56
N PHE A 154 -6.06 -31.47 7.87
CA PHE A 154 -5.78 -30.48 8.92
C PHE A 154 -7.04 -30.11 9.68
N ASP A 155 -6.87 -29.77 10.96
CA ASP A 155 -7.95 -29.26 11.80
C ASP A 155 -8.21 -27.77 11.58
N VAL A 156 -7.15 -27.01 11.23
CA VAL A 156 -7.18 -25.57 10.96
C VAL A 156 -6.35 -25.26 9.72
N VAL A 157 -6.90 -24.40 8.86
CA VAL A 157 -6.20 -23.88 7.68
C VAL A 157 -6.17 -22.35 7.73
N ILE A 158 -4.98 -21.77 7.60
CA ILE A 158 -4.74 -20.32 7.55
C ILE A 158 -4.34 -19.94 6.12
N VAL A 159 -5.19 -19.18 5.44
CA VAL A 159 -4.95 -18.67 4.09
C VAL A 159 -4.19 -17.35 4.18
N ALA A 160 -2.91 -17.38 3.81
CA ALA A 160 -1.97 -16.26 3.84
C ALA A 160 -1.38 -15.97 2.44
N THR A 161 -2.19 -16.16 1.40
CA THR A 161 -1.77 -16.15 -0.02
C THR A 161 -1.45 -14.78 -0.58
N GLY A 162 -1.67 -13.70 0.19
CA GLY A 162 -1.55 -12.34 -0.29
C GLY A 162 -2.68 -11.95 -1.25
N GLY A 163 -2.49 -10.83 -1.92
CA GLY A 163 -3.45 -10.29 -2.88
C GLY A 163 -3.21 -10.74 -4.33
N LYS A 164 -3.29 -9.77 -5.27
CA LYS A 164 -3.13 -9.97 -6.71
C LYS A 164 -1.98 -9.14 -7.31
N SER A 165 -1.37 -8.28 -6.49
CA SER A 165 -0.21 -7.47 -6.90
C SER A 165 1.08 -8.29 -6.86
N PHE A 166 2.03 -8.01 -7.76
CA PHE A 166 3.28 -8.76 -7.93
C PHE A 166 3.05 -10.27 -8.15
N ALA A 167 2.21 -10.63 -9.11
CA ALA A 167 1.84 -12.02 -9.39
C ALA A 167 3.07 -12.94 -9.61
N SER A 168 4.19 -12.42 -10.12
CA SER A 168 5.45 -13.15 -10.29
C SER A 168 6.09 -13.63 -8.97
N THR A 169 5.64 -13.08 -7.83
CA THR A 169 6.07 -13.52 -6.49
C THR A 169 5.16 -14.59 -5.89
N GLY A 170 4.09 -14.99 -6.57
CA GLY A 170 3.12 -15.98 -6.11
C GLY A 170 1.77 -15.41 -5.66
N SER A 171 1.64 -14.09 -5.50
CA SER A 171 0.38 -13.40 -5.16
C SER A 171 -0.52 -13.26 -6.40
N ASN A 172 -1.18 -14.34 -6.81
CA ASN A 172 -1.99 -14.40 -8.03
C ASN A 172 -3.50 -14.45 -7.76
N GLY A 173 -3.92 -14.29 -6.50
CA GLY A 173 -5.32 -14.26 -6.09
C GLY A 173 -5.97 -15.62 -5.84
N ASP A 174 -5.21 -16.67 -5.54
CA ASP A 174 -5.76 -18.01 -5.27
C ASP A 174 -6.71 -18.01 -4.08
N GLY A 175 -6.39 -17.29 -3.00
CA GLY A 175 -7.27 -17.18 -1.82
C GLY A 175 -8.65 -16.60 -2.14
N TYR A 176 -8.75 -15.70 -3.12
CA TYR A 176 -10.04 -15.16 -3.57
C TYR A 176 -10.86 -16.18 -4.34
N LYS A 177 -10.22 -17.04 -5.15
CA LYS A 177 -10.89 -18.12 -5.88
C LYS A 177 -11.51 -19.10 -4.89
N TRP A 178 -10.74 -19.54 -3.89
CA TRP A 178 -11.22 -20.47 -2.86
C TRP A 178 -12.34 -19.86 -2.01
N ALA A 179 -12.21 -18.57 -1.62
CA ALA A 179 -13.26 -17.88 -0.91
C ALA A 179 -14.59 -17.85 -1.70
N ASN A 180 -14.53 -17.54 -2.99
CA ASN A 180 -15.72 -17.54 -3.87
C ASN A 180 -16.33 -18.95 -4.02
N THR A 181 -15.53 -20.01 -4.16
CA THR A 181 -15.99 -21.40 -4.21
C THR A 181 -16.76 -21.79 -2.93
N LEU A 182 -16.34 -21.24 -1.78
CA LEU A 182 -16.97 -21.44 -0.48
C LEU A 182 -18.08 -20.43 -0.18
N ASP A 183 -18.48 -19.61 -1.15
CA ASP A 183 -19.45 -18.51 -1.00
C ASP A 183 -19.09 -17.56 0.17
N ILE A 184 -17.80 -17.30 0.37
CA ILE A 184 -17.27 -16.24 1.21
C ILE A 184 -17.07 -15.01 0.34
N LYS A 185 -17.73 -13.90 0.69
CA LYS A 185 -17.81 -12.71 -0.16
C LYS A 185 -16.46 -12.01 -0.29
N VAL A 186 -16.07 -11.73 -1.55
CA VAL A 186 -14.92 -10.93 -1.92
C VAL A 186 -15.44 -9.62 -2.52
N SER A 187 -14.82 -8.49 -2.19
CA SER A 187 -15.09 -7.19 -2.84
C SER A 187 -14.38 -7.13 -4.19
N ASP A 188 -14.74 -6.16 -5.03
CA ASP A 188 -14.02 -5.88 -6.27
C ASP A 188 -12.55 -5.58 -5.97
N LEU A 189 -11.67 -6.09 -6.83
CA LEU A 189 -10.22 -5.99 -6.65
C LEU A 189 -9.65 -4.92 -7.58
N TYR A 190 -8.91 -3.98 -7.01
CA TYR A 190 -8.23 -2.91 -7.74
C TYR A 190 -6.74 -2.89 -7.41
N PRO A 191 -5.88 -2.43 -8.36
CA PRO A 191 -4.49 -2.17 -8.06
C PRO A 191 -4.38 -0.96 -7.11
N GLY A 192 -3.65 -1.11 -6.00
CA GLY A 192 -3.45 -0.04 -5.02
C GLY A 192 -2.01 0.46 -4.96
N LEU A 193 -1.83 1.70 -4.48
CA LEU A 193 -0.54 2.38 -4.43
C LEU A 193 0.14 2.38 -5.81
N VAL A 194 -0.59 2.91 -6.80
CA VAL A 194 -0.20 2.94 -8.21
C VAL A 194 -0.09 4.36 -8.74
N SER A 195 0.69 4.53 -9.82
CA SER A 195 0.73 5.76 -10.59
C SER A 195 -0.59 6.02 -11.33
N LEU A 196 -0.83 7.28 -11.64
CA LEU A 196 -1.98 7.74 -12.40
C LEU A 196 -1.51 8.19 -13.79
N ARG A 197 -2.19 7.72 -14.83
CA ARG A 197 -1.95 8.11 -16.21
C ARG A 197 -2.85 9.27 -16.60
N THR A 198 -2.31 10.22 -17.33
CA THR A 198 -3.04 11.37 -17.88
C THR A 198 -3.25 11.23 -19.37
N LYS A 199 -4.24 11.97 -19.93
CA LYS A 199 -4.45 11.98 -21.38
C LYS A 199 -3.40 12.79 -22.10
N GLU A 200 -2.95 13.88 -21.48
CA GLU A 200 -1.87 14.71 -22.00
C GLU A 200 -0.53 14.05 -21.69
N ILE A 201 0.34 14.03 -22.68
CA ILE A 201 1.75 13.71 -22.55
C ILE A 201 2.51 15.03 -22.46
N PHE A 202 3.32 15.21 -21.44
CA PHE A 202 4.08 16.44 -21.22
C PHE A 202 5.56 16.14 -20.96
N ASP A 203 6.44 17.04 -21.39
CA ASP A 203 7.88 16.90 -21.18
C ASP A 203 8.30 17.32 -19.75
N LEU A 204 7.62 16.76 -18.74
CA LEU A 204 7.93 16.97 -17.32
C LEU A 204 8.47 15.72 -16.64
N ALA A 205 8.65 14.61 -17.36
CA ALA A 205 9.09 13.33 -16.80
C ALA A 205 10.40 13.47 -16.00
N GLY A 206 10.42 12.92 -14.78
CA GLY A 206 11.53 13.04 -13.84
C GLY A 206 11.47 14.31 -12.96
N LEU A 207 10.55 15.25 -13.19
CA LEU A 207 10.37 16.40 -12.32
C LEU A 207 9.62 15.97 -11.04
N SER A 208 10.25 16.18 -9.89
CA SER A 208 9.63 15.97 -8.58
C SER A 208 9.29 17.30 -7.93
N LEU A 209 8.12 17.38 -7.31
CA LEU A 209 7.66 18.53 -6.52
C LEU A 209 7.27 18.07 -5.13
N GLN A 210 7.67 18.82 -4.12
CA GLN A 210 7.36 18.55 -2.73
C GLN A 210 6.20 19.42 -2.23
N ASN A 211 5.42 18.90 -1.29
CA ASN A 211 4.36 19.62 -0.60
C ASN A 211 3.36 20.30 -1.54
N VAL A 212 2.92 19.60 -2.56
CA VAL A 212 1.94 20.07 -3.55
C VAL A 212 0.53 19.74 -3.07
N GLY A 213 -0.41 20.66 -3.25
CA GLY A 213 -1.83 20.38 -3.06
C GLY A 213 -2.33 19.43 -4.15
N ILE A 214 -2.84 18.27 -3.78
CA ILE A 214 -3.37 17.25 -4.70
C ILE A 214 -4.88 17.22 -4.54
N GLN A 215 -5.63 17.49 -5.60
CA GLN A 215 -7.07 17.34 -5.62
C GLN A 215 -7.51 16.45 -6.79
N VAL A 216 -8.36 15.48 -6.50
CA VAL A 216 -8.92 14.57 -7.52
C VAL A 216 -10.43 14.73 -7.58
N LYS A 217 -10.97 14.78 -8.78
CA LYS A 217 -12.39 14.99 -9.04
C LYS A 217 -12.97 13.92 -9.95
N LYS A 218 -14.30 13.76 -9.83
CA LYS A 218 -15.17 13.20 -10.85
C LYS A 218 -16.29 14.21 -11.09
N ASP A 219 -16.40 14.72 -12.30
CA ASP A 219 -17.26 15.86 -12.64
C ASP A 219 -16.97 17.07 -11.72
N LYS A 220 -17.97 17.52 -10.96
CA LYS A 220 -17.86 18.62 -10.00
C LYS A 220 -17.50 18.15 -8.58
N LYS A 221 -17.52 16.83 -8.31
CA LYS A 221 -17.31 16.30 -6.97
C LYS A 221 -15.83 16.09 -6.67
N VAL A 222 -15.37 16.64 -5.55
CA VAL A 222 -14.04 16.34 -5.01
C VAL A 222 -14.06 14.98 -4.37
N LEU A 223 -13.22 14.06 -4.86
CA LEU A 223 -13.07 12.69 -4.34
C LEU A 223 -11.94 12.58 -3.31
N TYR A 224 -10.91 13.43 -3.47
CA TYR A 224 -9.71 13.44 -2.62
C TYR A 224 -9.08 14.84 -2.62
N LYS A 225 -8.53 15.26 -1.47
CA LYS A 225 -7.77 16.51 -1.34
C LYS A 225 -6.79 16.40 -0.17
N GLN A 226 -5.49 16.44 -0.46
CA GLN A 226 -4.41 16.45 0.55
C GLN A 226 -3.15 17.12 -0.01
N LEU A 227 -2.17 17.38 0.85
CA LEU A 227 -0.81 17.74 0.45
C LEU A 227 0.01 16.45 0.24
N GLY A 228 0.95 16.50 -0.69
CA GLY A 228 1.84 15.38 -0.94
C GLY A 228 2.93 15.68 -1.96
N ASP A 229 3.94 14.81 -1.99
CA ASP A 229 5.01 14.87 -2.99
C ASP A 229 4.56 14.15 -4.26
N ILE A 230 4.86 14.76 -5.40
CA ILE A 230 4.52 14.22 -6.72
C ILE A 230 5.75 14.07 -7.59
N LEU A 231 5.69 13.12 -8.51
CA LEU A 231 6.70 12.88 -9.54
C LEU A 231 6.00 12.79 -10.90
N PHE A 232 6.37 13.66 -11.83
CA PHE A 232 5.94 13.53 -13.21
C PHE A 232 6.67 12.37 -13.89
N THR A 233 5.95 11.58 -14.65
CA THR A 233 6.46 10.43 -15.42
C THR A 233 6.15 10.58 -16.90
N HIS A 234 6.62 9.68 -17.74
CA HIS A 234 6.33 9.70 -19.18
C HIS A 234 4.84 9.42 -19.52
N GLU A 235 4.10 8.79 -18.60
CA GLU A 235 2.70 8.42 -18.81
C GLU A 235 1.72 9.23 -17.95
N GLY A 236 2.21 10.09 -17.06
CA GLY A 236 1.37 10.85 -16.13
C GLY A 236 2.09 11.23 -14.85
N VAL A 237 1.54 10.85 -13.70
CA VAL A 237 2.07 11.26 -12.39
C VAL A 237 2.17 10.09 -11.41
N SER A 238 3.19 10.15 -10.55
CA SER A 238 3.50 9.20 -9.50
C SER A 238 4.00 9.97 -8.25
N GLY A 239 4.72 9.31 -7.37
CA GLY A 239 5.24 9.87 -6.13
C GLY A 239 4.36 9.55 -4.93
N PRO A 240 4.86 9.76 -3.69
CA PRO A 240 4.18 9.33 -2.47
C PRO A 240 2.73 9.81 -2.35
N GLY A 241 2.47 11.08 -2.70
CA GLY A 241 1.13 11.67 -2.66
C GLY A 241 0.15 11.02 -3.65
N ILE A 242 0.62 10.69 -4.85
CA ILE A 242 -0.19 10.03 -5.89
C ILE A 242 -0.46 8.57 -5.53
N LEU A 243 0.57 7.86 -5.06
CA LEU A 243 0.43 6.47 -4.63
C LEU A 243 -0.60 6.35 -3.50
N ALA A 244 -0.49 7.19 -2.46
CA ALA A 244 -1.46 7.22 -1.37
C ALA A 244 -2.87 7.54 -1.88
N MET A 245 -3.02 8.58 -2.71
CA MET A 245 -4.29 9.01 -3.29
C MET A 245 -4.98 7.89 -4.08
N SER A 246 -4.20 7.09 -4.85
CA SER A 246 -4.76 6.09 -5.75
C SER A 246 -5.66 5.09 -5.03
N SER A 247 -5.28 4.60 -3.85
CA SER A 247 -6.06 3.64 -3.05
C SER A 247 -7.42 4.20 -2.62
N TYR A 248 -7.54 5.53 -2.41
CA TYR A 248 -8.80 6.17 -2.04
C TYR A 248 -9.79 6.35 -3.19
N VAL A 249 -9.29 6.45 -4.42
CA VAL A 249 -10.12 6.91 -5.56
C VAL A 249 -10.18 5.95 -6.75
N ILE A 250 -9.37 4.90 -6.77
CA ILE A 250 -9.30 3.99 -7.93
C ILE A 250 -10.65 3.38 -8.30
N HIS A 251 -11.48 3.05 -7.32
CA HIS A 251 -12.82 2.51 -7.51
C HIS A 251 -13.89 3.59 -7.84
N LYS A 252 -13.50 4.87 -7.88
CA LYS A 252 -14.41 6.02 -8.11
C LYS A 252 -14.30 6.58 -9.52
N GLU A 253 -13.40 6.03 -10.35
CA GLU A 253 -13.19 6.44 -11.75
C GLU A 253 -13.05 7.96 -11.90
N PRO A 254 -12.03 8.59 -11.32
CA PRO A 254 -11.82 10.01 -11.42
C PRO A 254 -11.58 10.44 -12.87
N ASP A 255 -12.00 11.66 -13.22
CA ASP A 255 -11.81 12.26 -14.54
C ASP A 255 -10.72 13.34 -14.57
N LYS A 256 -10.41 13.95 -13.42
CA LYS A 256 -9.47 15.06 -13.33
C LYS A 256 -8.62 15.01 -12.08
N ILE A 257 -7.32 15.31 -12.24
CA ILE A 257 -6.38 15.62 -11.16
C ILE A 257 -5.93 17.08 -11.27
N ILE A 258 -5.82 17.77 -10.13
CA ILE A 258 -5.46 19.18 -10.03
C ILE A 258 -4.36 19.33 -9.00
N PHE A 259 -3.33 20.09 -9.35
CA PHE A 259 -2.23 20.43 -8.46
C PHE A 259 -2.27 21.91 -8.07
N ASP A 260 -2.13 22.18 -6.78
CA ASP A 260 -1.84 23.49 -6.24
C ASP A 260 -0.35 23.57 -5.93
N LEU A 261 0.39 24.31 -6.73
CA LEU A 261 1.85 24.40 -6.65
C LEU A 261 2.32 25.31 -5.51
N ILE A 262 1.43 26.14 -4.96
CA ILE A 262 1.72 27.10 -3.89
C ILE A 262 0.61 27.00 -2.83
N PRO A 263 0.51 25.89 -2.10
CA PRO A 263 -0.63 25.60 -1.22
C PRO A 263 -0.74 26.56 -0.03
N ASP A 264 0.36 27.17 0.38
CA ASP A 264 0.42 28.11 1.53
C ASP A 264 -0.16 29.49 1.24
N LYS A 265 -0.55 29.78 -0.01
CA LYS A 265 -1.11 31.07 -0.43
C LYS A 265 -2.47 30.90 -1.09
N SER A 266 -3.37 31.83 -0.82
CA SER A 266 -4.61 31.97 -1.59
C SER A 266 -4.34 32.45 -3.02
N MET A 267 -5.34 32.36 -3.89
CA MET A 267 -5.28 32.86 -5.28
C MET A 267 -4.88 34.34 -5.35
N ASP A 268 -5.48 35.16 -4.51
CA ASP A 268 -5.23 36.61 -4.53
C ASP A 268 -3.85 36.96 -3.97
N GLU A 269 -3.35 36.19 -2.98
CA GLU A 269 -1.98 36.33 -2.47
C GLU A 269 -0.94 35.91 -3.52
N VAL A 270 -1.20 34.88 -4.33
CA VAL A 270 -0.31 34.47 -5.43
C VAL A 270 -0.28 35.57 -6.50
N ASP A 271 -1.42 36.11 -6.91
CA ASP A 271 -1.50 37.19 -7.90
C ASP A 271 -0.79 38.46 -7.40
N ALA A 272 -0.99 38.83 -6.15
CA ALA A 272 -0.33 40.01 -5.54
C ALA A 272 1.21 39.76 -5.42
N PHE A 273 1.62 38.61 -5.02
CA PHE A 273 3.03 38.24 -4.93
C PHE A 273 3.73 38.24 -6.29
N LEU A 274 3.07 37.74 -7.32
CA LEU A 274 3.59 37.76 -8.68
C LEU A 274 3.70 39.20 -9.19
N LEU A 275 2.68 40.06 -8.98
CA LEU A 275 2.70 41.46 -9.34
C LEU A 275 3.85 42.21 -8.65
N GLU A 276 4.06 41.98 -7.36
CA GLU A 276 5.16 42.59 -6.60
C GLU A 276 6.53 42.24 -7.21
N ARG A 277 6.75 40.97 -7.52
CA ARG A 277 8.01 40.51 -8.15
C ARG A 277 8.22 41.10 -9.54
N MET A 278 7.16 41.16 -10.33
CA MET A 278 7.19 41.82 -11.67
C MET A 278 7.56 43.29 -11.56
N ASN A 279 6.99 44.02 -10.62
CA ASN A 279 7.28 45.44 -10.40
C ASN A 279 8.75 45.67 -9.96
N ARG A 280 9.27 44.79 -9.08
CA ARG A 280 10.69 44.84 -8.63
C ARG A 280 11.70 44.51 -9.73
N SER A 281 11.28 43.84 -10.78
CA SER A 281 12.13 43.32 -11.86
C SER A 281 11.53 43.61 -13.25
N SER A 282 10.96 44.78 -13.44
CA SER A 282 10.14 45.16 -14.59
C SER A 282 10.77 44.92 -15.97
N ASN A 283 12.08 45.02 -16.09
CA ASN A 283 12.82 44.82 -17.34
C ASN A 283 13.28 43.36 -17.56
N LYS A 284 13.09 42.44 -16.57
CA LYS A 284 13.44 41.02 -16.73
C LYS A 284 12.36 40.30 -17.53
N GLN A 285 12.74 39.23 -18.20
CA GLN A 285 11.81 38.30 -18.81
C GLN A 285 10.94 37.64 -17.75
N LEU A 286 9.66 37.41 -18.07
CA LEU A 286 8.66 36.86 -17.17
C LEU A 286 9.05 35.42 -16.70
N ASN A 287 9.60 34.59 -17.59
CA ASN A 287 10.07 33.26 -17.26
C ASN A 287 11.09 33.26 -16.10
N HIS A 288 12.06 34.18 -16.10
CA HIS A 288 13.04 34.31 -15.01
C HIS A 288 12.41 34.70 -13.67
N ILE A 289 11.27 35.40 -13.69
CA ILE A 289 10.53 35.72 -12.46
C ILE A 289 9.81 34.49 -11.94
N LEU A 290 9.21 33.70 -12.83
CA LEU A 290 8.52 32.46 -12.49
C LEU A 290 9.49 31.37 -12.01
N GLU A 291 10.70 31.29 -12.57
CA GLU A 291 11.76 30.36 -12.15
C GLU A 291 12.20 30.56 -10.68
N MET A 292 11.93 31.72 -10.09
CA MET A 292 12.15 31.94 -8.66
C MET A 292 11.06 31.32 -7.77
N MET A 293 9.98 30.82 -8.35
CA MET A 293 8.82 30.27 -7.65
C MET A 293 8.65 28.76 -7.89
N ILE A 294 8.90 28.32 -9.12
CA ILE A 294 8.70 26.94 -9.56
C ILE A 294 9.86 26.51 -10.49
N PRO A 295 10.12 25.22 -10.66
CA PRO A 295 11.18 24.71 -11.54
C PRO A 295 11.04 25.18 -13.00
N LYS A 296 12.16 25.46 -13.65
CA LYS A 296 12.25 25.98 -15.02
C LYS A 296 11.41 25.20 -16.03
N ARG A 297 11.45 23.85 -16.00
CA ARG A 297 10.65 23.03 -16.94
C ARG A 297 9.14 23.22 -16.75
N LEU A 298 8.69 23.46 -15.53
CA LEU A 298 7.30 23.73 -15.24
C LEU A 298 6.90 25.17 -15.65
N VAL A 299 7.83 26.12 -15.54
CA VAL A 299 7.64 27.48 -16.10
C VAL A 299 7.39 27.39 -17.60
N GLN A 300 8.25 26.69 -18.34
CA GLN A 300 8.09 26.52 -19.79
C GLN A 300 6.74 25.89 -20.13
N TYR A 301 6.35 24.81 -19.43
CA TYR A 301 5.07 24.17 -19.63
C TYR A 301 3.88 25.12 -19.40
N ILE A 302 3.92 25.98 -18.38
CA ILE A 302 2.85 26.96 -18.08
C ILE A 302 2.80 28.05 -19.17
N MET A 303 3.97 28.54 -19.61
CA MET A 303 4.06 29.55 -20.65
C MET A 303 3.54 29.04 -22.00
N ASP A 304 3.93 27.82 -22.38
CA ASP A 304 3.44 27.17 -23.60
C ASP A 304 1.92 26.94 -23.54
N ARG A 305 1.40 26.47 -22.41
CA ARG A 305 -0.04 26.23 -22.21
C ARG A 305 -0.88 27.52 -22.30
N LEU A 306 -0.29 28.66 -21.96
CA LEU A 306 -0.93 29.98 -22.04
C LEU A 306 -0.59 30.72 -23.35
N ASN A 307 0.20 30.14 -24.26
CA ASN A 307 0.71 30.79 -25.46
C ASN A 307 1.39 32.12 -25.15
N ILE A 308 2.24 32.15 -24.11
CA ILE A 308 3.02 33.34 -23.71
C ILE A 308 4.44 33.16 -24.26
N ASP A 309 4.91 34.21 -25.01
CA ASP A 309 6.24 34.23 -25.58
C ASP A 309 7.34 34.30 -24.48
N ASP A 310 8.40 33.48 -24.63
CA ASP A 310 9.50 33.43 -23.68
C ASP A 310 10.27 34.76 -23.53
N SER A 311 10.23 35.59 -24.54
CA SER A 311 10.87 36.92 -24.56
C SER A 311 10.06 38.02 -23.84
N LEU A 312 8.77 37.70 -23.44
CA LEU A 312 7.88 38.66 -22.81
C LEU A 312 8.50 39.19 -21.52
N LYS A 313 8.57 40.52 -21.38
CA LYS A 313 9.07 41.15 -20.17
C LYS A 313 7.96 41.34 -19.13
N ALA A 314 8.36 41.48 -17.87
CA ALA A 314 7.43 41.68 -16.77
C ALA A 314 6.55 42.92 -16.91
N ASN A 315 7.13 44.03 -17.40
CA ASN A 315 6.39 45.27 -17.62
C ASN A 315 5.43 45.22 -18.83
N GLU A 316 5.58 44.27 -19.73
CA GLU A 316 4.71 44.05 -20.89
C GLU A 316 3.59 43.04 -20.60
N THR A 317 3.68 42.34 -19.47
CA THR A 317 2.70 41.32 -19.05
C THR A 317 1.38 41.97 -18.65
N THR A 318 0.32 41.63 -19.32
CA THR A 318 -1.02 42.13 -19.02
C THR A 318 -1.58 41.57 -17.69
N LYS A 319 -2.55 42.25 -17.11
CA LYS A 319 -3.27 41.76 -15.93
C LYS A 319 -3.94 40.40 -16.19
N VAL A 320 -4.45 40.18 -17.39
CA VAL A 320 -5.10 38.93 -17.79
C VAL A 320 -4.08 37.80 -17.79
N GLN A 321 -2.94 37.95 -18.46
CA GLN A 321 -1.86 36.93 -18.48
C GLN A 321 -1.38 36.62 -17.06
N ARG A 322 -1.12 37.66 -16.22
CA ARG A 322 -0.72 37.45 -14.83
C ARG A 322 -1.76 36.64 -14.05
N ARG A 323 -3.05 36.94 -14.21
CA ARG A 323 -4.13 36.22 -13.54
C ARG A 323 -4.20 34.75 -14.01
N SER A 324 -4.10 34.52 -15.32
CA SER A 324 -4.06 33.14 -15.88
C SER A 324 -2.87 32.32 -15.38
N ILE A 325 -1.69 32.94 -15.22
CA ILE A 325 -0.53 32.30 -14.61
C ILE A 325 -0.84 31.95 -13.15
N SER A 326 -1.38 32.89 -12.37
CA SER A 326 -1.74 32.63 -10.97
C SER A 326 -2.77 31.51 -10.85
N GLU A 327 -3.73 31.44 -11.77
CA GLU A 327 -4.71 30.34 -11.84
C GLU A 327 -4.06 28.99 -12.08
N LEU A 328 -3.12 28.89 -13.03
CA LEU A 328 -2.39 27.65 -13.26
C LEU A 328 -1.45 27.28 -12.11
N LEU A 329 -0.84 28.23 -11.43
CA LEU A 329 -0.05 27.96 -10.23
C LEU A 329 -0.88 27.38 -9.09
N LYS A 330 -2.17 27.71 -9.02
CA LYS A 330 -3.11 27.21 -8.00
C LYS A 330 -3.94 26.01 -8.45
N CYS A 331 -4.15 25.86 -9.75
CA CYS A 331 -5.06 24.88 -10.32
C CYS A 331 -4.47 24.28 -11.61
N LEU A 332 -3.28 23.69 -11.52
CA LEU A 332 -2.68 23.00 -12.66
C LEU A 332 -3.40 21.64 -12.83
N ASP A 333 -4.27 21.56 -13.82
CA ASP A 333 -5.15 20.42 -14.02
C ASP A 333 -4.74 19.54 -15.21
N PHE A 334 -5.02 18.24 -15.06
CA PHE A 334 -4.84 17.22 -16.09
C PHE A 334 -6.04 16.27 -16.12
N GLU A 335 -6.40 15.80 -17.32
CA GLU A 335 -7.42 14.78 -17.47
C GLU A 335 -6.83 13.39 -17.17
N VAL A 336 -7.56 12.64 -16.34
CA VAL A 336 -7.19 11.27 -15.98
C VAL A 336 -7.58 10.33 -17.12
N SER A 337 -6.65 9.48 -17.55
CA SER A 337 -6.94 8.42 -18.52
C SER A 337 -7.16 7.06 -17.85
N SER A 338 -6.29 6.68 -16.92
CA SER A 338 -6.36 5.42 -16.18
C SER A 338 -5.41 5.41 -14.99
N PHE A 339 -5.45 4.36 -14.20
CA PHE A 339 -4.41 3.99 -13.24
C PHE A 339 -3.49 2.92 -13.84
N ALA A 340 -2.30 2.77 -13.30
CA ALA A 340 -1.44 1.64 -13.61
C ALA A 340 -2.08 0.32 -13.13
N GLY A 341 -1.76 -0.78 -13.80
CA GLY A 341 -2.34 -2.09 -13.54
C GLY A 341 -1.71 -2.84 -12.35
N PHE A 342 -2.19 -4.07 -12.14
CA PHE A 342 -1.67 -4.95 -11.07
C PHE A 342 -0.19 -5.34 -11.23
N ASP A 343 0.35 -5.25 -12.41
CA ASP A 343 1.78 -5.45 -12.72
C ASP A 343 2.69 -4.41 -12.05
N GLN A 344 2.16 -3.21 -11.82
CA GLN A 344 2.85 -2.10 -11.16
C GLN A 344 2.33 -1.80 -9.75
N ALA A 345 1.27 -2.47 -9.33
CA ALA A 345 0.63 -2.23 -8.04
C ALA A 345 1.49 -2.72 -6.87
N MET A 346 1.66 -1.89 -5.85
CA MET A 346 2.33 -2.33 -4.61
C MET A 346 1.44 -3.24 -3.77
N ILE A 347 0.13 -2.97 -3.74
CA ILE A 347 -0.87 -3.71 -2.98
C ILE A 347 -2.12 -3.97 -3.82
N THR A 348 -2.99 -4.82 -3.30
CA THR A 348 -4.35 -5.01 -3.78
C THR A 348 -5.31 -4.24 -2.88
N VAL A 349 -6.16 -3.40 -3.46
CA VAL A 349 -7.33 -2.79 -2.81
C VAL A 349 -8.52 -3.72 -3.01
N GLY A 350 -9.28 -3.96 -1.94
CA GLY A 350 -10.32 -4.98 -1.94
C GLY A 350 -9.81 -6.34 -1.46
N GLY A 351 -10.69 -7.31 -1.37
CA GLY A 351 -10.36 -8.65 -0.86
C GLY A 351 -11.53 -9.33 -0.16
N ILE A 352 -11.25 -10.31 0.67
CA ILE A 352 -12.25 -11.00 1.48
C ILE A 352 -12.86 -10.00 2.44
N LYS A 353 -14.18 -9.80 2.33
CA LYS A 353 -14.89 -8.79 3.13
C LYS A 353 -14.72 -9.03 4.61
N THR A 354 -14.24 -8.05 5.34
CA THR A 354 -13.94 -8.12 6.78
C THR A 354 -15.14 -8.50 7.64
N ASN A 355 -16.36 -8.20 7.19
CA ASN A 355 -17.58 -8.62 7.88
C ASN A 355 -17.84 -10.15 7.82
N GLN A 356 -17.12 -10.90 6.97
CA GLN A 356 -17.16 -12.36 6.91
C GLN A 356 -16.19 -13.02 7.90
N ILE A 357 -15.33 -12.26 8.55
CA ILE A 357 -14.23 -12.72 9.39
C ILE A 357 -14.45 -12.25 10.84
N GLN A 358 -14.05 -13.08 11.81
CA GLN A 358 -14.02 -12.72 13.22
C GLN A 358 -12.71 -11.97 13.53
N PRO A 359 -12.73 -10.68 13.90
CA PRO A 359 -11.50 -9.92 14.07
C PRO A 359 -10.63 -10.39 15.26
N GLN A 360 -11.21 -11.09 16.25
CA GLN A 360 -10.49 -11.59 17.43
C GLN A 360 -9.64 -12.82 17.13
N THR A 361 -9.95 -13.57 16.05
CA THR A 361 -9.34 -14.88 15.75
C THR A 361 -8.92 -15.04 14.30
N MET A 362 -9.29 -14.10 13.43
CA MET A 362 -9.14 -14.18 11.97
C MET A 362 -9.91 -15.35 11.32
N GLU A 363 -10.80 -16.02 12.03
CA GLU A 363 -11.58 -17.15 11.55
C GLU A 363 -12.77 -16.69 10.69
N SER A 364 -13.05 -17.45 9.65
CA SER A 364 -14.27 -17.29 8.85
C SER A 364 -15.51 -17.49 9.73
N LYS A 365 -16.51 -16.63 9.59
CA LYS A 365 -17.81 -16.78 10.26
C LYS A 365 -18.65 -17.91 9.64
N LYS A 366 -18.30 -18.35 8.42
CA LYS A 366 -19.03 -19.37 7.68
C LYS A 366 -18.40 -20.75 7.81
N ILE A 367 -17.07 -20.85 7.70
CA ILE A 367 -16.34 -22.12 7.67
C ILE A 367 -15.48 -22.22 8.93
N LYS A 368 -15.82 -23.16 9.79
CA LYS A 368 -15.10 -23.45 11.04
C LYS A 368 -13.68 -23.95 10.75
N GLY A 369 -12.70 -23.45 11.49
CA GLY A 369 -11.28 -23.83 11.33
C GLY A 369 -10.58 -23.16 10.15
N LEU A 370 -11.28 -22.39 9.30
CA LEU A 370 -10.70 -21.65 8.19
C LEU A 370 -10.44 -20.20 8.59
N LYS A 371 -9.18 -19.75 8.43
CA LYS A 371 -8.75 -18.38 8.77
C LYS A 371 -8.14 -17.68 7.56
N PHE A 372 -8.24 -16.35 7.51
CA PHE A 372 -7.68 -15.50 6.45
C PHE A 372 -6.86 -14.37 7.04
N VAL A 373 -5.64 -14.15 6.52
CA VAL A 373 -4.68 -13.17 7.08
C VAL A 373 -3.90 -12.41 6.00
N GLY A 374 -3.51 -11.19 6.33
CA GLY A 374 -2.72 -10.35 5.44
C GLY A 374 -3.52 -9.76 4.29
N GLU A 375 -2.87 -9.51 3.18
CA GLU A 375 -3.39 -8.77 2.03
C GLU A 375 -4.55 -9.48 1.29
N VAL A 376 -4.87 -10.73 1.62
CA VAL A 376 -6.07 -11.41 1.10
C VAL A 376 -7.36 -10.82 1.68
N LEU A 377 -7.28 -10.11 2.82
CA LEU A 377 -8.41 -9.41 3.44
C LEU A 377 -8.67 -8.08 2.72
N ASP A 378 -9.93 -7.65 2.69
CA ASP A 378 -10.34 -6.30 2.27
C ASP A 378 -9.90 -5.28 3.35
N LEU A 379 -8.59 -5.07 3.45
CA LEU A 379 -7.94 -4.23 4.45
C LEU A 379 -6.59 -3.75 3.90
N ASP A 380 -6.47 -2.46 3.68
CA ASP A 380 -5.28 -1.85 3.10
C ASP A 380 -4.94 -0.51 3.75
N ALA A 381 -3.70 -0.09 3.56
CA ALA A 381 -3.14 1.12 4.12
C ALA A 381 -2.25 1.86 3.11
N GLN A 382 -1.89 3.10 3.44
CA GLN A 382 -0.90 3.90 2.72
C GLN A 382 0.49 3.24 2.76
N THR A 383 1.44 3.82 2.01
CA THR A 383 2.86 3.48 2.11
C THR A 383 3.42 3.90 3.48
N GLY A 384 4.49 3.23 3.95
CA GLY A 384 5.13 3.60 5.22
C GLY A 384 5.30 2.46 6.23
N GLY A 385 5.13 1.19 5.82
CA GLY A 385 5.24 0.01 6.68
C GLY A 385 3.90 -0.49 7.21
N TYR A 386 2.80 0.24 6.96
CA TYR A 386 1.47 -0.07 7.50
C TYR A 386 0.89 -1.38 6.96
N ASN A 387 1.01 -1.66 5.65
CA ASN A 387 0.52 -2.90 5.05
C ASN A 387 1.27 -4.14 5.57
N LEU A 388 2.57 -4.03 5.79
CA LEU A 388 3.34 -5.11 6.42
C LEU A 388 2.91 -5.29 7.88
N GLN A 389 2.65 -4.22 8.62
CA GLN A 389 2.13 -4.32 9.99
C GLN A 389 0.77 -5.03 10.02
N ILE A 390 -0.15 -4.71 9.11
CA ILE A 390 -1.43 -5.45 8.97
C ILE A 390 -1.16 -6.94 8.78
N ALA A 391 -0.20 -7.29 7.93
CA ALA A 391 0.15 -8.68 7.67
C ALA A 391 0.70 -9.38 8.92
N TRP A 392 1.61 -8.73 9.66
CA TRP A 392 2.15 -9.24 10.93
C TRP A 392 1.06 -9.41 11.99
N THR A 393 0.25 -8.36 12.19
CA THR A 393 -0.84 -8.33 13.18
C THR A 393 -1.85 -9.45 12.94
N THR A 394 -2.36 -9.56 11.72
CA THR A 394 -3.38 -10.57 11.40
C THR A 394 -2.82 -11.99 11.46
N GLY A 395 -1.58 -12.19 11.02
CA GLY A 395 -0.86 -13.45 11.15
C GLY A 395 -0.67 -13.87 12.61
N TYR A 396 -0.21 -12.94 13.46
CA TYR A 396 -0.05 -13.17 14.89
C TYR A 396 -1.36 -13.63 15.53
N VAL A 397 -2.45 -12.90 15.29
CA VAL A 397 -3.76 -13.21 15.88
C VAL A 397 -4.27 -14.57 15.39
N ALA A 398 -4.12 -14.86 14.10
CA ALA A 398 -4.59 -16.14 13.56
C ALA A 398 -3.90 -17.35 14.21
N GLY A 399 -2.59 -17.27 14.40
CA GLY A 399 -1.82 -18.37 15.00
C GLY A 399 -2.03 -18.48 16.52
N SER A 400 -1.90 -17.35 17.24
CA SER A 400 -1.94 -17.32 18.71
C SER A 400 -3.30 -17.64 19.31
N THR A 401 -4.39 -17.51 18.54
CA THR A 401 -5.76 -17.74 19.01
C THR A 401 -6.34 -19.11 18.66
N ILE A 402 -5.53 -20.01 18.11
CA ILE A 402 -5.96 -21.39 17.89
C ILE A 402 -6.11 -22.06 19.25
N LYS A 403 -7.29 -22.62 19.49
CA LYS A 403 -7.61 -23.35 20.75
C LYS A 403 -8.10 -24.75 20.39
N GLU A 404 -7.72 -25.72 21.20
CA GLU A 404 -8.41 -27.02 21.21
C GLU A 404 -9.85 -26.76 21.58
N GLY A 405 -10.80 -27.23 20.79
CA GLY A 405 -12.22 -27.09 21.12
C GLY A 405 -12.47 -27.77 22.47
N ALA A 406 -13.12 -27.08 23.41
CA ALA A 406 -13.81 -27.76 24.47
C ALA A 406 -14.91 -28.63 23.79
N ASN A 407 -14.77 -29.94 23.88
CA ASN A 407 -15.79 -30.91 23.47
C ASN A 407 -17.08 -30.65 24.20
#